data_1df44d1a873bf80a0f40d731e9068094
#
_entry.id   1df44d1a873bf80a0f40d731e9068094
#
_cell.length_a   1.000
_cell.length_b   1.000
_cell.length_c   1.000
_cell.angle_alpha   90.00
_cell.angle_beta   90.00
_cell.angle_gamma   90.00
#
_symmetry.space_group_name_H-M   'P 1'
#
loop_
_entity.id
_entity.type
_entity.pdbx_description
1 polymer ?
#
loop_
_entity_poly.entity_id
_entity_poly.type
_entity_poly.pdbx_seq_one_letter_code
_entity_poly.pdbx_strand_id
1 'polypeptide(L)'
;MDNAKQHMDKLCEIYEYAEALKLKTWDALERIQDDLEWYGDLKKEDRKLDAEASFDGTLLKIIVKDCLPRRPSLKPILKSAALLRSYWVGNITNAIRRLPEPVRFEKAICVIKIVTPKNIEWDIDNRAINMIVNSLRIAQVVENDSWDKLSICTFGGVDNNNPRTEIMVMEQPDNPISLLLNNRE
;
A
#
# COMPACT_ATOMS: atom_id res chain seq x y z
N MET A 1 -1.17 -22.16 31.12
CA MET A 1 -0.44 -21.24 30.19
C MET A 1 -0.14 -21.85 28.84
N ASP A 2 0.13 -23.13 28.74
CA ASP A 2 0.47 -23.83 27.47
C ASP A 2 -0.65 -23.82 26.42
N ASN A 3 -1.90 -24.01 26.87
CA ASN A 3 -3.06 -24.10 25.97
C ASN A 3 -3.38 -22.77 25.25
N ALA A 4 -3.24 -21.63 25.92
CA ALA A 4 -3.48 -20.31 25.31
C ALA A 4 -2.42 -19.98 24.25
N LYS A 5 -1.16 -20.34 24.50
CA LYS A 5 -0.07 -20.18 23.53
C LYS A 5 -0.30 -21.03 22.29
N GLN A 6 -0.68 -22.32 22.50
CA GLN A 6 -0.97 -23.21 21.38
C GLN A 6 -2.18 -22.76 20.54
N HIS A 7 -3.22 -22.17 21.17
CA HIS A 7 -4.34 -21.57 20.44
C HIS A 7 -3.90 -20.33 19.63
N MET A 8 -3.04 -19.49 20.21
CA MET A 8 -2.50 -18.31 19.52
C MET A 8 -1.68 -18.73 18.29
N ASP A 9 -0.81 -19.73 18.44
CA ASP A 9 0.01 -20.23 17.33
C ASP A 9 -0.86 -20.77 16.18
N LYS A 10 -1.93 -21.52 16.50
CA LYS A 10 -2.90 -21.99 15.50
C LYS A 10 -3.65 -20.87 14.81
N LEU A 11 -4.05 -19.83 15.54
CA LEU A 11 -4.72 -18.66 14.96
C LEU A 11 -3.78 -17.88 14.04
N CYS A 12 -2.51 -17.74 14.42
CA CYS A 12 -1.50 -17.12 13.55
C CYS A 12 -1.31 -17.93 12.26
N GLU A 13 -1.25 -19.26 12.37
CA GLU A 13 -1.14 -20.14 11.20
C GLU A 13 -2.36 -20.01 10.27
N ILE A 14 -3.58 -20.00 10.81
CA ILE A 14 -4.82 -19.79 10.04
C ILE A 14 -4.79 -18.44 9.35
N TYR A 15 -4.35 -17.39 10.03
CA TYR A 15 -4.22 -16.05 9.45
C TYR A 15 -3.24 -16.05 8.27
N GLU A 16 -2.07 -16.68 8.42
CA GLU A 16 -1.07 -16.79 7.34
C GLU A 16 -1.63 -17.56 6.12
N TYR A 17 -2.40 -18.62 6.34
CA TYR A 17 -3.07 -19.35 5.25
C TYR A 17 -4.13 -18.49 4.55
N ALA A 18 -4.91 -17.73 5.29
CA ALA A 18 -5.93 -16.84 4.72
C ALA A 18 -5.30 -15.74 3.85
N GLU A 19 -4.21 -15.11 4.32
CA GLU A 19 -3.44 -14.14 3.53
C GLU A 19 -2.85 -14.78 2.26
N ALA A 20 -2.27 -15.96 2.38
CA ALA A 20 -1.72 -16.67 1.23
C ALA A 20 -2.80 -17.05 0.20
N LEU A 21 -4.00 -17.46 0.66
CA LEU A 21 -5.13 -17.75 -0.21
C LEU A 21 -5.60 -16.49 -0.93
N LYS A 22 -5.75 -15.38 -0.23
CA LYS A 22 -6.11 -14.07 -0.80
C LYS A 22 -5.16 -13.70 -1.92
N LEU A 23 -3.84 -13.76 -1.68
CA LEU A 23 -2.82 -13.41 -2.67
C LEU A 23 -2.85 -14.33 -3.90
N LYS A 24 -3.05 -15.64 -3.70
CA LYS A 24 -3.17 -16.58 -4.82
C LYS A 24 -4.44 -16.34 -5.65
N THR A 25 -5.55 -16.02 -4.98
CA THR A 25 -6.80 -15.69 -5.66
C THR A 25 -6.66 -14.40 -6.46
N TRP A 26 -5.98 -13.41 -5.90
CA TRP A 26 -5.67 -12.17 -6.61
C TRP A 26 -4.76 -12.42 -7.82
N ASP A 27 -3.69 -13.20 -7.69
CA ASP A 27 -2.79 -13.56 -8.80
C ASP A 27 -3.54 -14.29 -9.92
N ALA A 28 -4.46 -15.18 -9.56
CA ALA A 28 -5.31 -15.86 -10.55
C ALA A 28 -6.27 -14.88 -11.24
N LEU A 29 -6.86 -13.94 -10.50
CA LEU A 29 -7.72 -12.89 -11.06
C LEU A 29 -6.94 -11.98 -12.01
N GLU A 30 -5.73 -11.56 -11.66
CA GLU A 30 -4.88 -10.73 -12.51
C GLU A 30 -4.59 -11.43 -13.83
N ARG A 31 -4.24 -12.72 -13.81
CA ARG A 31 -4.01 -13.51 -15.04
C ARG A 31 -5.24 -13.58 -15.93
N ILE A 32 -6.41 -13.83 -15.33
CA ILE A 32 -7.67 -13.85 -16.10
C ILE A 32 -7.95 -12.48 -16.72
N GLN A 33 -7.73 -11.40 -15.97
CA GLN A 33 -7.91 -10.04 -16.48
C GLN A 33 -6.91 -9.71 -17.59
N ASP A 34 -5.66 -10.17 -17.50
CA ASP A 34 -4.64 -10.01 -18.54
C ASP A 34 -5.07 -10.75 -19.82
N ASP A 35 -5.57 -11.99 -19.70
CA ASP A 35 -6.06 -12.77 -20.83
C ASP A 35 -7.28 -12.10 -21.49
N LEU A 36 -8.25 -11.65 -20.70
CA LEU A 36 -9.44 -10.94 -21.21
C LEU A 36 -9.08 -9.61 -21.90
N GLU A 37 -8.11 -8.86 -21.35
CA GLU A 37 -7.61 -7.63 -21.97
C GLU A 37 -6.91 -7.95 -23.30
N TRP A 38 -6.11 -9.02 -23.36
CA TRP A 38 -5.43 -9.47 -24.58
C TRP A 38 -6.41 -9.84 -25.70
N TYR A 39 -7.51 -10.50 -25.35
CA TYR A 39 -8.56 -10.88 -26.32
C TYR A 39 -9.54 -9.73 -26.63
N GLY A 40 -9.44 -8.59 -25.95
CA GLY A 40 -10.31 -7.44 -26.13
C GLY A 40 -11.68 -7.55 -25.44
N ASP A 41 -11.86 -8.54 -24.59
CA ASP A 41 -13.10 -8.78 -23.84
C ASP A 41 -13.19 -7.93 -22.56
N LEU A 42 -12.07 -7.35 -22.11
CA LEU A 42 -11.99 -6.46 -20.96
C LEU A 42 -11.20 -5.20 -21.32
N LYS A 43 -11.74 -4.04 -21.01
CA LYS A 43 -10.98 -2.79 -21.10
C LYS A 43 -10.14 -2.60 -19.84
N LYS A 44 -8.98 -1.97 -20.02
CA LYS A 44 -8.04 -1.73 -18.93
C LYS A 44 -8.64 -0.95 -17.76
N GLU A 45 -9.52 0.00 -18.03
CA GLU A 45 -10.26 0.78 -17.04
C GLU A 45 -11.26 -0.04 -16.23
N ASP A 46 -11.76 -1.15 -16.78
CA ASP A 46 -12.75 -2.03 -16.13
C ASP A 46 -12.11 -3.09 -15.22
N ARG A 47 -10.77 -3.19 -15.21
CA ARG A 47 -10.06 -4.11 -14.29
C ARG A 47 -10.38 -3.79 -12.84
N LYS A 48 -10.68 -4.82 -12.06
CA LYS A 48 -10.93 -4.68 -10.64
C LYS A 48 -9.62 -4.41 -9.89
N LEU A 49 -9.53 -3.32 -9.17
CA LEU A 49 -8.41 -2.98 -8.31
C LEU A 49 -8.88 -2.84 -6.86
N ASP A 50 -8.00 -3.19 -5.93
CA ASP A 50 -8.17 -2.92 -4.49
C ASP A 50 -7.61 -1.55 -4.07
N ALA A 51 -7.19 -0.73 -5.04
CA ALA A 51 -6.71 0.62 -4.82
C ALA A 51 -7.43 1.62 -5.74
N GLU A 52 -7.64 2.81 -5.21
CA GLU A 52 -8.20 3.96 -5.93
C GLU A 52 -7.24 5.14 -5.78
N ALA A 53 -7.05 5.92 -6.84
CA ALA A 53 -6.22 7.12 -6.83
C ALA A 53 -7.00 8.33 -7.33
N SER A 54 -6.72 9.50 -6.76
CA SER A 54 -7.22 10.80 -7.21
C SER A 54 -6.13 11.85 -7.10
N PHE A 55 -6.16 12.85 -7.97
CA PHE A 55 -5.25 13.98 -7.95
C PHE A 55 -6.04 15.27 -8.16
N ASP A 56 -5.83 16.27 -7.31
CA ASP A 56 -6.52 17.56 -7.35
C ASP A 56 -5.66 18.71 -7.90
N GLY A 57 -4.51 18.39 -8.48
CA GLY A 57 -3.52 19.36 -8.94
C GLY A 57 -2.38 19.61 -7.94
N THR A 58 -2.55 19.28 -6.69
CA THR A 58 -1.57 19.49 -5.61
C THR A 58 -1.32 18.25 -4.77
N LEU A 59 -2.36 17.46 -4.51
CA LEU A 59 -2.33 16.28 -3.65
C LEU A 59 -2.73 15.03 -4.44
N LEU A 60 -1.82 14.09 -4.54
CA LEU A 60 -2.11 12.72 -4.97
C LEU A 60 -2.56 11.92 -3.76
N LYS A 61 -3.81 11.46 -3.76
CA LYS A 61 -4.37 10.60 -2.74
C LYS A 61 -4.61 9.21 -3.30
N ILE A 62 -4.12 8.19 -2.60
CA ILE A 62 -4.33 6.77 -2.95
C ILE A 62 -4.90 6.07 -1.74
N ILE A 63 -5.97 5.30 -1.94
CA ILE A 63 -6.60 4.48 -0.91
C ILE A 63 -6.49 3.02 -1.35
N VAL A 64 -5.80 2.21 -0.56
CA VAL A 64 -5.76 0.76 -0.73
C VAL A 64 -6.73 0.14 0.28
N LYS A 65 -7.66 -0.69 -0.18
CA LYS A 65 -8.71 -1.34 0.64
C LYS A 65 -8.12 -2.51 1.45
N ASP A 66 -6.94 -2.29 2.04
CA ASP A 66 -6.23 -3.24 2.88
C ASP A 66 -5.25 -2.52 3.83
N CYS A 67 -4.93 -3.16 4.95
CA CYS A 67 -3.90 -2.66 5.86
C CYS A 67 -2.51 -3.02 5.33
N LEU A 68 -1.61 -2.05 5.28
CA LEU A 68 -0.22 -2.31 4.90
C LEU A 68 0.37 -3.43 5.78
N PRO A 69 0.84 -4.54 5.20
CA PRO A 69 1.27 -5.69 5.96
C PRO A 69 2.54 -5.41 6.76
N ARG A 70 2.80 -6.25 7.75
CA ARG A 70 4.12 -6.29 8.39
C ARG A 70 5.16 -6.71 7.36
N ARG A 71 6.40 -6.27 7.56
CA ARG A 71 7.51 -6.83 6.79
C ARG A 71 7.47 -8.36 6.95
N PRO A 72 7.48 -9.12 5.86
CA PRO A 72 7.49 -10.57 5.97
C PRO A 72 8.69 -10.96 6.84
N SER A 73 8.43 -11.62 7.96
CA SER A 73 9.49 -12.29 8.69
C SER A 73 10.15 -13.24 7.68
N LEU A 74 11.47 -13.30 7.68
CA LEU A 74 12.29 -14.07 6.74
C LEU A 74 12.04 -15.60 6.75
N LYS A 75 10.93 -16.06 7.33
CA LYS A 75 10.50 -17.45 7.24
C LYS A 75 9.89 -17.69 5.86
N PRO A 76 10.53 -18.52 5.02
CA PRO A 76 10.10 -18.75 3.64
C PRO A 76 8.91 -19.74 3.57
N ILE A 77 7.87 -19.54 4.38
CA ILE A 77 6.77 -20.51 4.46
C ILE A 77 5.92 -20.54 3.19
N LEU A 78 5.98 -19.53 2.34
CA LEU A 78 5.35 -19.56 1.02
C LEU A 78 6.10 -18.58 0.11
N LYS A 79 6.05 -18.80 -1.19
CA LYS A 79 6.42 -17.82 -2.25
C LYS A 79 5.61 -16.51 -2.14
N SER A 80 5.07 -16.21 -0.93
CA SER A 80 4.10 -15.15 -0.65
C SER A 80 4.72 -13.76 -0.66
N ALA A 81 6.01 -13.60 -0.37
CA ALA A 81 6.64 -12.28 -0.37
C ALA A 81 6.65 -11.64 -1.77
N ALA A 82 6.84 -12.44 -2.82
CA ALA A 82 6.78 -11.96 -4.20
C ALA A 82 5.33 -11.62 -4.60
N LEU A 83 4.37 -12.48 -4.27
CA LEU A 83 2.95 -12.24 -4.52
C LEU A 83 2.45 -11.03 -3.75
N LEU A 84 2.83 -10.88 -2.48
CA LEU A 84 2.48 -9.72 -1.66
C LEU A 84 3.02 -8.42 -2.27
N ARG A 85 4.28 -8.45 -2.73
CA ARG A 85 4.86 -7.31 -3.45
C ARG A 85 4.09 -7.02 -4.74
N SER A 86 3.79 -8.04 -5.55
CA SER A 86 3.04 -7.87 -6.81
C SER A 86 1.66 -7.29 -6.53
N TYR A 87 0.95 -7.79 -5.53
CA TYR A 87 -0.36 -7.28 -5.10
C TYR A 87 -0.29 -5.79 -4.75
N TRP A 88 0.59 -5.39 -3.83
CA TRP A 88 0.67 -3.99 -3.38
C TRP A 88 1.16 -3.07 -4.47
N VAL A 89 2.27 -3.42 -5.11
CA VAL A 89 2.88 -2.61 -6.17
C VAL A 89 1.94 -2.53 -7.38
N GLY A 90 1.34 -3.64 -7.78
CA GLY A 90 0.42 -3.68 -8.92
C GLY A 90 -0.82 -2.82 -8.70
N ASN A 91 -1.53 -3.00 -7.56
CA ASN A 91 -2.73 -2.22 -7.26
C ASN A 91 -2.44 -0.71 -7.20
N ILE A 92 -1.41 -0.28 -6.47
CA ILE A 92 -1.07 1.14 -6.35
C ILE A 92 -0.65 1.72 -7.71
N THR A 93 0.26 1.05 -8.42
CA THR A 93 0.78 1.54 -9.70
C THR A 93 -0.34 1.63 -10.75
N ASN A 94 -1.22 0.62 -10.83
CA ASN A 94 -2.34 0.63 -11.75
C ASN A 94 -3.38 1.69 -11.39
N ALA A 95 -3.66 1.92 -10.11
CA ALA A 95 -4.55 2.99 -9.68
C ALA A 95 -4.02 4.38 -10.11
N ILE A 96 -2.72 4.64 -9.93
CA ILE A 96 -2.08 5.89 -10.36
C ILE A 96 -2.14 6.04 -11.89
N ARG A 97 -1.86 4.97 -12.64
CA ARG A 97 -1.87 4.99 -14.11
C ARG A 97 -3.25 5.20 -14.75
N ARG A 98 -4.32 5.08 -13.97
CA ARG A 98 -5.69 5.40 -14.39
C ARG A 98 -6.04 6.88 -14.25
N LEU A 99 -5.18 7.68 -13.63
CA LEU A 99 -5.39 9.12 -13.57
C LEU A 99 -5.37 9.70 -14.99
N PRO A 100 -6.19 10.74 -15.25
CA PRO A 100 -6.29 11.36 -16.58
C PRO A 100 -4.96 11.92 -17.07
N GLU A 101 -4.13 12.39 -16.13
CA GLU A 101 -2.83 12.98 -16.42
C GLU A 101 -1.74 12.37 -15.53
N PRO A 102 -0.51 12.24 -16.05
CA PRO A 102 0.63 11.80 -15.25
C PRO A 102 0.90 12.75 -14.08
N VAL A 103 1.06 12.21 -12.89
CA VAL A 103 1.43 12.97 -11.69
C VAL A 103 2.91 12.76 -11.41
N ARG A 104 3.66 13.88 -11.26
CA ARG A 104 5.08 13.84 -10.95
C ARG A 104 5.45 15.00 -10.01
N PHE A 105 6.25 14.69 -9.01
CA PHE A 105 6.84 15.65 -8.09
C PHE A 105 8.37 15.62 -8.19
N GLU A 106 9.00 16.78 -8.14
CA GLU A 106 10.46 16.86 -8.12
C GLU A 106 11.03 16.46 -6.77
N LYS A 107 10.39 16.92 -5.71
CA LYS A 107 10.61 16.52 -4.31
C LYS A 107 9.26 16.27 -3.67
N ALA A 108 9.09 15.12 -3.06
CA ALA A 108 7.80 14.74 -2.49
C ALA A 108 7.86 14.48 -0.99
N ILE A 109 6.77 14.80 -0.32
CA ILE A 109 6.46 14.23 0.99
C ILE A 109 5.33 13.21 0.83
N CYS A 110 5.57 11.99 1.29
CA CYS A 110 4.62 10.89 1.28
C CYS A 110 4.14 10.64 2.71
N VAL A 111 2.85 10.86 2.94
CA VAL A 111 2.19 10.59 4.21
C VAL A 111 1.41 9.29 4.09
N ILE A 112 1.71 8.33 4.94
CA ILE A 112 1.09 6.99 4.96
C ILE A 112 0.31 6.84 6.24
N LYS A 113 -1.02 6.66 6.14
CA LYS A 113 -1.87 6.36 7.28
C LYS A 113 -2.39 4.93 7.18
N ILE A 114 -2.04 4.10 8.15
CA ILE A 114 -2.46 2.69 8.23
C ILE A 114 -3.62 2.60 9.22
N VAL A 115 -4.81 2.31 8.70
CA VAL A 115 -6.05 2.23 9.46
C VAL A 115 -6.38 0.77 9.73
N THR A 116 -6.22 0.34 10.97
CA THR A 116 -6.46 -1.04 11.40
C THR A 116 -7.90 -1.24 11.90
N PRO A 117 -8.47 -2.46 11.83
CA PRO A 117 -9.83 -2.71 12.29
C PRO A 117 -9.97 -2.68 13.82
N LYS A 118 -8.86 -2.77 14.55
CA LYS A 118 -8.81 -2.74 16.01
C LYS A 118 -7.61 -1.94 16.48
N ASN A 119 -7.70 -1.41 17.69
CA ASN A 119 -6.54 -0.79 18.35
C ASN A 119 -5.53 -1.88 18.72
N ILE A 120 -4.58 -2.10 17.83
CA ILE A 120 -3.50 -3.08 17.98
C ILE A 120 -2.19 -2.29 18.00
N GLU A 121 -1.36 -2.53 19.00
CA GLU A 121 -0.01 -1.98 19.02
C GLU A 121 0.81 -2.59 17.88
N TRP A 122 1.49 -1.74 17.13
CA TRP A 122 2.38 -2.14 16.04
C TRP A 122 3.52 -1.16 15.86
N ASP A 123 4.68 -1.68 15.50
CA ASP A 123 5.88 -0.90 15.26
C ASP A 123 5.86 -0.29 13.86
N ILE A 124 6.11 1.01 13.77
CA ILE A 124 6.10 1.75 12.50
C ILE A 124 7.14 1.21 11.53
N ASP A 125 8.32 0.86 12.00
CA ASP A 125 9.42 0.33 11.21
C ASP A 125 9.19 -1.12 10.72
N ASN A 126 8.24 -1.82 11.32
CA ASN A 126 7.89 -3.21 10.94
C ASN A 126 6.78 -3.28 9.88
N ARG A 127 6.53 -2.21 9.15
CA ARG A 127 5.57 -2.19 8.03
C ARG A 127 6.28 -2.21 6.68
N ALA A 128 5.63 -2.77 5.68
CA ALA A 128 6.19 -2.94 4.33
C ALA A 128 6.13 -1.63 3.50
N ILE A 129 6.54 -0.51 4.09
CA ILE A 129 6.53 0.83 3.49
C ILE A 129 7.26 0.85 2.14
N ASN A 130 8.30 0.04 2.00
CA ASN A 130 9.05 -0.10 0.76
C ASN A 130 8.20 -0.54 -0.44
N MET A 131 7.06 -1.19 -0.24
CA MET A 131 6.14 -1.53 -1.33
C MET A 131 5.46 -0.29 -1.89
N ILE A 132 5.05 0.65 -1.02
CA ILE A 132 4.47 1.94 -1.42
C ILE A 132 5.52 2.77 -2.16
N VAL A 133 6.72 2.90 -1.59
CA VAL A 133 7.83 3.65 -2.21
C VAL A 133 8.15 3.11 -3.60
N ASN A 134 8.27 1.79 -3.75
CA ASN A 134 8.50 1.16 -5.05
C ASN A 134 7.36 1.45 -6.04
N SER A 135 6.11 1.48 -5.57
CA SER A 135 4.96 1.81 -6.41
C SER A 135 5.03 3.23 -6.97
N LEU A 136 5.37 4.20 -6.12
CA LEU A 136 5.52 5.60 -6.52
C LEU A 136 6.63 5.78 -7.57
N ARG A 137 7.76 5.07 -7.40
CA ARG A 137 8.85 5.07 -8.37
C ARG A 137 8.45 4.42 -9.70
N ILE A 138 7.84 3.24 -9.66
CA ILE A 138 7.40 2.51 -10.86
C ILE A 138 6.32 3.30 -11.62
N ALA A 139 5.43 3.99 -10.90
CA ALA A 139 4.45 4.89 -11.49
C ALA A 139 5.04 6.24 -11.94
N GLN A 140 6.33 6.48 -11.69
CA GLN A 140 7.05 7.72 -12.01
C GLN A 140 6.48 8.97 -11.31
N VAL A 141 5.82 8.80 -10.17
CA VAL A 141 5.37 9.90 -9.30
C VAL A 141 6.56 10.66 -8.71
N VAL A 142 7.62 9.91 -8.38
CA VAL A 142 8.93 10.42 -7.97
C VAL A 142 10.03 9.75 -8.80
N GLU A 143 11.12 10.45 -9.04
CA GLU A 143 12.24 9.93 -9.81
C GLU A 143 12.92 8.75 -9.11
N ASN A 144 13.21 8.93 -7.82
CA ASN A 144 13.83 7.93 -6.97
C ASN A 144 13.41 8.14 -5.50
N ASP A 145 13.89 7.27 -4.61
CA ASP A 145 13.61 7.26 -3.17
C ASP A 145 14.78 7.78 -2.32
N SER A 146 15.67 8.58 -2.91
CA SER A 146 16.75 9.23 -2.17
C SER A 146 16.21 10.28 -1.21
N TRP A 147 16.96 10.56 -0.15
CA TRP A 147 16.58 11.48 0.93
C TRP A 147 16.27 12.91 0.46
N ASP A 148 16.83 13.32 -0.66
CA ASP A 148 16.63 14.63 -1.29
C ASP A 148 15.40 14.67 -2.23
N LYS A 149 14.81 13.51 -2.55
CA LYS A 149 13.65 13.37 -3.45
C LYS A 149 12.37 12.94 -2.73
N LEU A 150 12.47 12.18 -1.65
CA LEU A 150 11.30 11.63 -0.96
C LEU A 150 11.45 11.65 0.56
N SER A 151 10.56 12.36 1.21
CA SER A 151 10.34 12.27 2.66
C SER A 151 9.11 11.43 2.98
N ILE A 152 9.14 10.68 4.09
CA ILE A 152 8.04 9.79 4.47
C ILE A 152 7.62 10.06 5.91
N CYS A 153 6.30 10.20 6.10
CA CYS A 153 5.66 10.25 7.40
C CYS A 153 4.67 9.11 7.52
N THR A 154 4.62 8.44 8.67
CA THR A 154 3.70 7.31 8.90
C THR A 154 2.85 7.55 10.13
N PHE A 155 1.55 7.29 10.01
CA PHE A 155 0.56 7.42 11.07
C PHE A 155 -0.26 6.15 11.23
N GLY A 156 -0.76 5.89 12.43
CA GLY A 156 -1.75 4.87 12.71
C GLY A 156 -3.16 5.45 12.82
N GLY A 157 -4.17 4.61 12.59
CA GLY A 157 -5.57 4.91 12.82
C GLY A 157 -6.37 3.64 13.08
N VAL A 158 -7.61 3.80 13.57
CA VAL A 158 -8.53 2.67 13.82
C VAL A 158 -9.85 2.97 13.15
N ASP A 159 -10.34 1.97 12.40
CA ASP A 159 -11.68 1.97 11.82
C ASP A 159 -12.13 0.51 11.68
N ASN A 160 -13.08 0.10 12.53
CA ASN A 160 -13.52 -1.29 12.62
C ASN A 160 -14.23 -1.78 11.34
N ASN A 161 -14.82 -0.86 10.58
CA ASN A 161 -15.65 -1.20 9.44
C ASN A 161 -14.93 -1.05 8.11
N ASN A 162 -13.83 -0.28 8.08
CA ASN A 162 -13.12 0.02 6.85
C ASN A 162 -11.60 0.10 7.06
N PRO A 163 -10.95 -1.05 7.34
CA PRO A 163 -9.50 -1.12 7.43
C PRO A 163 -8.90 -0.82 6.05
N ARG A 164 -7.88 0.06 6.02
CA ARG A 164 -7.29 0.55 4.77
C ARG A 164 -5.93 1.16 4.98
N THR A 165 -5.24 1.42 3.89
CA THR A 165 -4.04 2.25 3.86
C THR A 165 -4.31 3.48 3.00
N GLU A 166 -4.17 4.66 3.58
CA GLU A 166 -4.27 5.95 2.89
C GLU A 166 -2.85 6.46 2.61
N ILE A 167 -2.58 6.81 1.37
CA ILE A 167 -1.28 7.34 0.92
C ILE A 167 -1.56 8.71 0.32
N MET A 168 -0.89 9.73 0.83
CA MET A 168 -0.98 11.10 0.35
C MET A 168 0.41 11.56 -0.08
N VAL A 169 0.53 12.04 -1.31
CA VAL A 169 1.81 12.52 -1.86
C VAL A 169 1.62 13.94 -2.36
N MET A 170 2.47 14.83 -1.95
CA MET A 170 2.46 16.24 -2.35
C MET A 170 3.88 16.74 -2.53
N GLU A 171 4.02 17.91 -3.18
CA GLU A 171 5.30 18.58 -3.28
C GLU A 171 5.86 18.87 -1.88
N GLN A 172 7.13 18.58 -1.68
CA GLN A 172 7.80 18.86 -0.43
C GLN A 172 8.17 20.34 -0.37
N PRO A 173 7.74 21.10 0.66
CA PRO A 173 8.19 22.48 0.82
C PRO A 173 9.67 22.52 1.17
N ASP A 174 10.33 23.65 0.88
CA ASP A 174 11.76 23.87 1.17
C ASP A 174 12.12 23.63 2.65
N ASN A 175 11.18 23.94 3.55
CA ASN A 175 11.30 23.61 4.96
C ASN A 175 10.14 22.69 5.39
N PRO A 176 10.26 21.36 5.26
CA PRO A 176 9.19 20.43 5.62
C PRO A 176 8.85 20.46 7.13
N ILE A 177 9.75 20.92 7.98
CA ILE A 177 9.50 21.06 9.43
C ILE A 177 8.46 22.16 9.68
N SER A 178 8.37 23.16 8.84
CA SER A 178 7.36 24.24 8.97
C SER A 178 5.92 23.69 8.90
N LEU A 179 5.67 22.60 8.18
CA LEU A 179 4.36 21.93 8.14
C LEU A 179 3.95 21.38 9.51
N LEU A 180 4.92 21.03 10.35
CA LEU A 180 4.68 20.49 11.69
C LEU A 180 4.55 21.61 12.75
N LEU A 181 5.07 22.80 12.47
CA LEU A 181 5.11 23.90 13.42
C LEU A 181 3.95 24.89 13.26
N ASN A 182 3.39 25.04 12.05
CA ASN A 182 2.36 26.03 11.76
C ASN A 182 0.95 25.67 12.26
N ASN A 183 0.75 24.50 12.86
CA ASN A 183 -0.54 24.07 13.44
C ASN A 183 -0.58 24.17 14.98
N ARG A 184 0.13 25.14 15.57
CA ARG A 184 0.09 25.41 17.01
C ARG A 184 -0.70 26.70 17.32
N GLU A 185 -1.88 26.84 16.71
CA GLU A 185 -2.88 27.80 17.17
C GLU A 185 -4.06 27.08 17.84
#